data_bb906c78427a95e6069b98bfb970d397
#
_entry.id   bb906c78427a95e6069b98bfb970d397
#
_cell.length_a   1.000
_cell.length_b   1.000
_cell.length_c   1.000
_cell.angle_alpha   90.00
_cell.angle_beta   90.00
_cell.angle_gamma   90.00
#
_symmetry.space_group_name_H-M   'P 1'
#
loop_
_entity.id
_entity.type
_entity.pdbx_description
1 polymer ?
#
loop_
_entity_poly.entity_id
_entity_poly.type
_entity_poly.pdbx_seq_one_letter_code
_entity_poly.pdbx_strand_id
1 'polypeptide(L)'
;MIHTRGLVKRYGKHAALDGVDLEVPVGSVYGLAGPNGAGKTTLLGILAGLRKATEGEVTVEAETGEVAVLSDTPRFDPWLTGREVVALALTLSSADDAMTAHERAERVDEVLSQSGLTDAAPRRCGGYSRGMLQRLGIASTLVARPSLILLDEPASALDPQGRREVLDLITTLRGHATVLFSSHILGDVQEVCDTVGILHHGRLLFQGPLSDLLVGRAVPRYELRIRAGADAVAGSLSREAWVRSATAAEGGVVHVEVTSLADAERHLAGALAATGASVVSMQPEEVTLERAFLELTS
;
A
#
# COMPACT_ATOMS: atom_id res chain seq x y z
N MET A 1 -18.23 -3.56 3.35
CA MET A 1 -17.76 -4.66 2.47
C MET A 1 -17.07 -5.76 3.27
N ILE A 2 -16.08 -5.42 4.10
CA ILE A 2 -15.42 -6.39 4.99
C ILE A 2 -15.51 -5.89 6.41
N HIS A 3 -15.90 -6.76 7.34
CA HIS A 3 -15.94 -6.48 8.77
C HIS A 3 -15.33 -7.67 9.52
N THR A 4 -14.38 -7.41 10.42
CA THR A 4 -13.91 -8.41 11.38
C THR A 4 -14.06 -7.89 12.79
N ARG A 5 -14.33 -8.80 13.73
CA ARG A 5 -14.46 -8.46 15.16
C ARG A 5 -13.68 -9.46 16.00
N GLY A 6 -12.70 -8.94 16.73
CA GLY A 6 -11.87 -9.74 17.63
C GLY A 6 -11.15 -10.89 16.93
N LEU A 7 -10.73 -10.71 15.66
CA LEU A 7 -10.20 -11.78 14.83
C LEU A 7 -8.86 -12.29 15.35
N VAL A 8 -8.79 -13.58 15.68
CA VAL A 8 -7.58 -14.25 16.15
C VAL A 8 -7.20 -15.40 15.22
N LYS A 9 -5.91 -15.50 14.92
CA LYS A 9 -5.33 -16.66 14.24
C LYS A 9 -4.07 -17.13 14.94
N ARG A 10 -4.11 -18.37 15.43
CA ARG A 10 -2.97 -19.03 16.10
C ARG A 10 -2.42 -20.18 15.26
N TYR A 11 -1.11 -20.28 15.22
CA TYR A 11 -0.37 -21.44 14.71
C TYR A 11 0.48 -22.00 15.85
N GLY A 12 -0.02 -23.04 16.49
CA GLY A 12 0.55 -23.55 17.74
C GLY A 12 0.55 -22.47 18.84
N LYS A 13 1.74 -22.09 19.32
CA LYS A 13 1.90 -21.04 20.35
C LYS A 13 1.99 -19.62 19.77
N HIS A 14 2.17 -19.47 18.47
CA HIS A 14 2.32 -18.18 17.82
C HIS A 14 0.95 -17.62 17.40
N ALA A 15 0.62 -16.41 17.85
CA ALA A 15 -0.53 -15.66 17.39
C ALA A 15 -0.10 -14.81 16.18
N ALA A 16 -0.57 -15.20 14.98
CA ALA A 16 -0.34 -14.43 13.77
C ALA A 16 -1.31 -13.26 13.64
N LEU A 17 -2.51 -13.38 14.25
CA LEU A 17 -3.47 -12.29 14.44
C LEU A 17 -3.96 -12.37 15.89
N ASP A 18 -4.11 -11.22 16.55
CA ASP A 18 -4.41 -11.11 17.97
C ASP A 18 -5.47 -10.01 18.21
N GLY A 19 -6.73 -10.33 17.93
CA GLY A 19 -7.88 -9.44 18.15
C GLY A 19 -7.98 -8.33 17.11
N VAL A 20 -7.97 -8.66 15.81
CA VAL A 20 -8.06 -7.67 14.74
C VAL A 20 -9.52 -7.30 14.45
N ASP A 21 -9.83 -6.01 14.61
CA ASP A 21 -11.10 -5.38 14.22
C ASP A 21 -10.86 -4.57 12.94
N LEU A 22 -11.22 -5.11 11.78
CA LEU A 22 -11.00 -4.48 10.48
C LEU A 22 -12.34 -4.07 9.87
N GLU A 23 -12.37 -2.88 9.28
CA GLU A 23 -13.49 -2.38 8.49
C GLU A 23 -13.00 -1.84 7.14
N VAL A 24 -13.46 -2.45 6.04
CA VAL A 24 -13.15 -2.02 4.68
C VAL A 24 -14.40 -1.50 4.00
N PRO A 25 -14.45 -0.20 3.67
CA PRO A 25 -15.59 0.40 2.98
C PRO A 25 -15.78 -0.16 1.56
N VAL A 26 -17.05 -0.19 1.09
CA VAL A 26 -17.35 -0.56 -0.30
C VAL A 26 -16.74 0.44 -1.27
N GLY A 27 -16.15 -0.05 -2.36
CA GLY A 27 -15.59 0.76 -3.44
C GLY A 27 -14.28 1.50 -3.09
N SER A 28 -13.72 1.28 -1.90
CA SER A 28 -12.46 1.90 -1.48
C SER A 28 -11.24 1.12 -1.98
N VAL A 29 -10.13 1.83 -2.12
CA VAL A 29 -8.79 1.23 -2.19
C VAL A 29 -8.18 1.28 -0.79
N TYR A 30 -8.20 0.13 -0.12
CA TYR A 30 -7.72 -0.03 1.25
C TYR A 30 -6.31 -0.62 1.28
N GLY A 31 -5.37 0.08 1.89
CA GLY A 31 -4.00 -0.38 2.08
C GLY A 31 -3.78 -1.02 3.44
N LEU A 32 -3.39 -2.29 3.48
CA LEU A 32 -2.97 -2.97 4.70
C LEU A 32 -1.45 -2.89 4.83
N ALA A 33 -0.99 -1.89 5.57
CA ALA A 33 0.42 -1.58 5.76
C ALA A 33 1.01 -2.32 6.97
N GLY A 34 2.27 -2.73 6.88
CA GLY A 34 2.99 -3.31 8.01
C GLY A 34 4.22 -4.12 7.62
N PRO A 35 5.16 -4.38 8.55
CA PRO A 35 6.38 -5.11 8.26
C PRO A 35 6.11 -6.57 7.89
N ASN A 36 7.15 -7.25 7.41
CA ASN A 36 7.10 -8.69 7.18
C ASN A 36 6.84 -9.42 8.50
N GLY A 37 5.94 -10.42 8.47
CA GLY A 37 5.53 -11.14 9.67
C GLY A 37 4.45 -10.44 10.51
N ALA A 38 3.95 -9.27 10.12
CA ALA A 38 2.87 -8.57 10.84
C ALA A 38 1.53 -9.29 10.86
N GLY A 39 1.31 -10.27 9.95
CA GLY A 39 0.06 -11.03 9.83
C GLY A 39 -0.76 -10.73 8.59
N LYS A 40 -0.30 -9.86 7.68
CA LYS A 40 -1.02 -9.39 6.47
C LYS A 40 -1.52 -10.55 5.61
N THR A 41 -0.63 -11.43 5.15
CA THR A 41 -0.98 -12.65 4.36
C THR A 41 -1.94 -13.58 5.09
N THR A 42 -1.85 -13.64 6.43
CA THR A 42 -2.77 -14.45 7.24
C THR A 42 -4.16 -13.85 7.24
N LEU A 43 -4.27 -12.54 7.41
CA LEU A 43 -5.53 -11.80 7.36
C LEU A 43 -6.18 -11.94 5.98
N LEU A 44 -5.46 -11.62 4.91
CA LEU A 44 -5.95 -11.79 3.54
C LEU A 44 -6.42 -13.22 3.25
N GLY A 45 -5.67 -14.23 3.69
CA GLY A 45 -6.06 -15.63 3.52
C GLY A 45 -7.33 -16.03 4.29
N ILE A 46 -7.64 -15.37 5.42
CA ILE A 46 -8.90 -15.58 6.13
C ILE A 46 -10.05 -14.86 5.40
N LEU A 47 -9.86 -13.62 4.99
CA LEU A 47 -10.85 -12.85 4.23
C LEU A 47 -11.20 -13.53 2.89
N ALA A 48 -10.24 -14.18 2.27
CA ALA A 48 -10.40 -14.98 1.07
C ALA A 48 -11.09 -16.35 1.29
N GLY A 49 -11.39 -16.71 2.54
CA GLY A 49 -11.90 -18.05 2.86
C GLY A 49 -10.89 -19.20 2.73
N LEU A 50 -9.63 -18.90 2.42
CA LEU A 50 -8.55 -19.89 2.25
C LEU A 50 -8.02 -20.42 3.60
N ARG A 51 -8.30 -19.69 4.67
CA ARG A 51 -7.88 -20.04 6.05
C ARG A 51 -9.02 -19.80 7.02
N LYS A 52 -9.14 -20.65 8.03
CA LYS A 52 -10.13 -20.46 9.10
C LYS A 52 -9.52 -19.61 10.22
N ALA A 53 -10.29 -18.69 10.77
CA ALA A 53 -9.98 -18.02 12.02
C ALA A 53 -9.88 -19.03 13.17
N THR A 54 -9.15 -18.71 14.23
CA THR A 54 -9.16 -19.48 15.49
C THR A 54 -10.28 -18.97 16.39
N GLU A 55 -10.48 -17.65 16.45
CA GLU A 55 -11.51 -16.96 17.22
C GLU A 55 -11.94 -15.68 16.50
N GLY A 56 -13.07 -15.11 16.89
CA GLY A 56 -13.61 -13.89 16.32
C GLY A 56 -14.52 -14.14 15.13
N GLU A 57 -15.03 -13.05 14.58
CA GLU A 57 -16.01 -13.06 13.50
C GLU A 57 -15.45 -12.39 12.25
N VAL A 58 -15.84 -12.90 11.08
CA VAL A 58 -15.51 -12.35 9.77
C VAL A 58 -16.76 -12.28 8.93
N THR A 59 -17.07 -11.11 8.41
CA THR A 59 -18.15 -10.89 7.44
C THR A 59 -17.56 -10.27 6.17
N VAL A 60 -17.81 -10.90 5.04
CA VAL A 60 -17.46 -10.39 3.71
C VAL A 60 -18.77 -10.29 2.92
N GLU A 61 -19.15 -9.06 2.59
CA GLU A 61 -20.40 -8.76 1.84
C GLU A 61 -20.12 -8.83 0.33
N ALA A 62 -19.73 -9.99 -0.13
CA ALA A 62 -19.54 -10.34 -1.54
C ALA A 62 -20.07 -11.76 -1.76
N GLU A 63 -20.68 -12.00 -2.90
CA GLU A 63 -21.16 -13.33 -3.24
C GLU A 63 -20.01 -14.29 -3.54
N THR A 64 -20.31 -15.59 -3.43
CA THR A 64 -19.33 -16.62 -3.82
C THR A 64 -19.02 -16.48 -5.31
N GLY A 65 -17.74 -16.30 -5.66
CA GLY A 65 -17.29 -16.05 -7.04
C GLY A 65 -17.03 -14.57 -7.37
N GLU A 66 -17.45 -13.64 -6.50
CA GLU A 66 -17.14 -12.21 -6.64
C GLU A 66 -15.87 -11.76 -5.89
N VAL A 67 -15.21 -12.66 -5.19
CA VAL A 67 -13.95 -12.40 -4.50
C VAL A 67 -12.80 -12.93 -5.32
N ALA A 68 -11.92 -12.06 -5.79
CA ALA A 68 -10.68 -12.44 -6.45
C ALA A 68 -9.48 -12.22 -5.53
N VAL A 69 -8.52 -13.14 -5.60
CA VAL A 69 -7.34 -13.15 -4.73
C VAL A 69 -6.08 -13.29 -5.55
N LEU A 70 -5.11 -12.42 -5.32
CA LEU A 70 -3.76 -12.54 -5.83
C LEU A 70 -2.79 -12.77 -4.67
N SER A 71 -2.07 -13.87 -4.69
CA SER A 71 -0.97 -14.12 -3.75
C SER A 71 0.29 -13.33 -4.14
N ASP A 72 1.21 -13.15 -3.19
CA ASP A 72 2.46 -12.41 -3.39
C ASP A 72 3.32 -12.97 -4.53
N THR A 73 3.27 -14.29 -4.72
CA THR A 73 4.02 -15.00 -5.76
C THR A 73 3.06 -15.85 -6.60
N PRO A 74 2.40 -15.27 -7.61
CA PRO A 74 1.50 -16.03 -8.47
C PRO A 74 2.27 -17.09 -9.26
N ARG A 75 1.69 -18.31 -9.34
CA ARG A 75 2.28 -19.43 -10.07
C ARG A 75 1.29 -19.91 -11.11
N PHE A 76 1.76 -19.99 -12.33
CA PHE A 76 1.01 -20.49 -13.46
C PHE A 76 1.72 -21.69 -14.06
N ASP A 77 0.95 -22.52 -14.73
CA ASP A 77 1.47 -23.64 -15.47
C ASP A 77 2.40 -23.13 -16.62
N PRO A 78 3.68 -23.50 -16.64
CA PRO A 78 4.67 -22.89 -17.55
C PRO A 78 4.41 -23.15 -19.05
N TRP A 79 3.59 -24.14 -19.40
CA TRP A 79 3.23 -24.44 -20.79
C TRP A 79 2.01 -23.66 -21.28
N LEU A 80 1.20 -23.07 -20.42
CA LEU A 80 0.12 -22.21 -20.83
C LEU A 80 0.66 -20.87 -21.33
N THR A 81 0.00 -20.30 -22.30
CA THR A 81 0.21 -18.91 -22.72
C THR A 81 -0.48 -17.95 -21.75
N GLY A 82 -0.06 -16.68 -21.74
CA GLY A 82 -0.73 -15.66 -20.91
C GLY A 82 -2.22 -15.55 -21.22
N ARG A 83 -2.59 -15.65 -22.50
CA ARG A 83 -3.99 -15.67 -22.94
C ARG A 83 -4.77 -16.86 -22.38
N GLU A 84 -4.20 -18.06 -22.45
CA GLU A 84 -4.84 -19.27 -21.92
C GLU A 84 -5.02 -19.20 -20.40
N VAL A 85 -4.07 -18.63 -19.67
CA VAL A 85 -4.19 -18.44 -18.22
C VAL A 85 -5.37 -17.52 -17.88
N VAL A 86 -5.50 -16.39 -18.55
CA VAL A 86 -6.61 -15.44 -18.31
C VAL A 86 -7.95 -16.05 -18.75
N ALA A 87 -8.00 -16.73 -19.89
CA ALA A 87 -9.19 -17.42 -20.35
C ALA A 87 -9.62 -18.52 -19.37
N LEU A 88 -8.67 -19.29 -18.82
CA LEU A 88 -8.95 -20.31 -17.81
C LEU A 88 -9.50 -19.68 -16.53
N ALA A 89 -8.93 -18.56 -16.09
CA ALA A 89 -9.42 -17.84 -14.91
C ALA A 89 -10.87 -17.35 -15.10
N LEU A 90 -11.21 -16.87 -16.29
CA LEU A 90 -12.60 -16.50 -16.63
C LEU A 90 -13.51 -17.72 -16.59
N THR A 91 -13.14 -18.82 -17.23
CA THR A 91 -13.94 -20.06 -17.30
C THR A 91 -14.19 -20.67 -15.91
N LEU A 92 -13.27 -20.49 -14.97
CA LEU A 92 -13.43 -20.94 -13.58
C LEU A 92 -14.27 -20.00 -12.72
N SER A 93 -14.66 -18.84 -13.24
CA SER A 93 -15.49 -17.85 -12.54
C SER A 93 -16.95 -18.00 -12.91
N SER A 94 -17.84 -17.50 -12.02
CA SER A 94 -19.28 -17.42 -12.29
C SER A 94 -19.66 -16.44 -13.42
N ALA A 95 -18.74 -15.54 -13.79
CA ALA A 95 -18.95 -14.58 -14.86
C ALA A 95 -18.99 -15.21 -16.26
N ASP A 96 -18.42 -16.41 -16.44
CA ASP A 96 -18.36 -17.12 -17.71
C ASP A 96 -19.73 -17.53 -18.24
N ASP A 97 -20.63 -17.94 -17.36
CA ASP A 97 -21.94 -18.51 -17.71
C ASP A 97 -22.83 -17.54 -18.50
N ALA A 98 -22.64 -16.24 -18.33
CA ALA A 98 -23.44 -15.20 -18.97
C ALA A 98 -22.85 -14.67 -20.29
N MET A 99 -21.64 -15.09 -20.68
CA MET A 99 -20.90 -14.53 -21.82
C MET A 99 -20.92 -15.43 -23.05
N THR A 100 -21.06 -14.82 -24.23
CA THR A 100 -20.79 -15.47 -25.51
C THR A 100 -19.30 -15.73 -25.71
N ALA A 101 -18.93 -16.60 -26.64
CA ALA A 101 -17.52 -16.86 -26.98
C ALA A 101 -16.78 -15.59 -27.45
N HIS A 102 -17.47 -14.68 -28.11
CA HIS A 102 -16.93 -13.41 -28.57
C HIS A 102 -16.64 -12.46 -27.40
N GLU A 103 -17.60 -12.27 -26.53
CA GLU A 103 -17.45 -11.43 -25.31
C GLU A 103 -16.35 -11.94 -24.39
N ARG A 104 -16.19 -13.26 -24.26
CA ARG A 104 -15.06 -13.87 -23.52
C ARG A 104 -13.71 -13.50 -24.11
N ALA A 105 -13.57 -13.60 -25.44
CA ALA A 105 -12.34 -13.27 -26.13
C ALA A 105 -12.00 -11.79 -25.99
N GLU A 106 -12.99 -10.90 -26.17
CA GLU A 106 -12.82 -9.45 -25.98
C GLU A 106 -12.44 -9.13 -24.53
N ARG A 107 -13.07 -9.75 -23.53
CA ARG A 107 -12.76 -9.54 -22.12
C ARG A 107 -11.34 -9.98 -21.75
N VAL A 108 -10.89 -11.11 -22.28
CA VAL A 108 -9.50 -11.59 -22.11
C VAL A 108 -8.51 -10.59 -22.71
N ASP A 109 -8.79 -10.10 -23.94
CA ASP A 109 -7.94 -9.10 -24.59
C ASP A 109 -7.91 -7.78 -23.84
N GLU A 110 -9.04 -7.31 -23.33
CA GLU A 110 -9.18 -6.10 -22.52
C GLU A 110 -8.25 -6.15 -21.31
N VAL A 111 -8.34 -7.19 -20.46
CA VAL A 111 -7.53 -7.26 -19.23
C VAL A 111 -6.05 -7.50 -19.50
N LEU A 112 -5.70 -8.22 -20.55
CA LEU A 112 -4.31 -8.36 -21.00
C LEU A 112 -3.72 -7.03 -21.45
N SER A 113 -4.51 -6.21 -22.16
CA SER A 113 -4.12 -4.87 -22.57
C SER A 113 -3.94 -3.93 -21.37
N GLN A 114 -4.92 -3.90 -20.44
CA GLN A 114 -4.86 -3.12 -19.21
C GLN A 114 -3.63 -3.47 -18.35
N SER A 115 -3.21 -4.74 -18.38
CA SER A 115 -2.03 -5.23 -17.65
C SER A 115 -0.71 -5.11 -18.43
N GLY A 116 -0.71 -4.47 -19.62
CA GLY A 116 0.47 -4.29 -20.45
C GLY A 116 1.06 -5.61 -20.97
N LEU A 117 0.23 -6.62 -21.24
CA LEU A 117 0.66 -7.96 -21.66
C LEU A 117 0.20 -8.34 -23.07
N THR A 118 -0.36 -7.41 -23.85
CA THR A 118 -0.88 -7.69 -25.20
C THR A 118 0.11 -8.44 -26.09
N ASP A 119 1.34 -7.94 -26.22
CA ASP A 119 2.39 -8.54 -27.07
C ASP A 119 2.94 -9.86 -26.51
N ALA A 120 2.85 -10.02 -25.20
CA ALA A 120 3.33 -11.21 -24.51
C ALA A 120 2.27 -12.32 -24.42
N ALA A 121 1.00 -11.97 -24.57
CA ALA A 121 -0.14 -12.88 -24.37
C ALA A 121 -0.03 -14.22 -25.12
N PRO A 122 0.48 -14.29 -26.37
CA PRO A 122 0.64 -15.57 -27.08
C PRO A 122 1.86 -16.39 -26.63
N ARG A 123 2.74 -15.84 -25.78
CA ARG A 123 3.94 -16.54 -25.30
C ARG A 123 3.61 -17.40 -24.08
N ARG A 124 4.35 -18.50 -23.91
CA ARG A 124 4.22 -19.39 -22.75
C ARG A 124 4.71 -18.71 -21.47
N CYS A 125 3.99 -18.91 -20.37
CA CYS A 125 4.29 -18.33 -19.06
C CYS A 125 5.65 -18.74 -18.50
N GLY A 126 6.20 -19.90 -18.87
CA GLY A 126 7.55 -20.32 -18.50
C GLY A 126 8.66 -19.38 -18.98
N GLY A 127 8.40 -18.53 -19.97
CA GLY A 127 9.32 -17.48 -20.44
C GLY A 127 9.03 -16.08 -19.92
N TYR A 128 8.10 -15.93 -18.96
CA TYR A 128 7.77 -14.63 -18.39
C TYR A 128 8.75 -14.21 -17.29
N SER A 129 9.04 -12.91 -17.21
CA SER A 129 9.71 -12.34 -16.06
C SER A 129 8.80 -12.35 -14.82
N ARG A 130 9.35 -12.17 -13.63
CA ARG A 130 8.56 -12.06 -12.38
C ARG A 130 7.49 -10.97 -12.49
N GLY A 131 7.85 -9.80 -13.03
CA GLY A 131 6.91 -8.70 -13.26
C GLY A 131 5.79 -9.06 -14.24
N MET A 132 6.09 -9.80 -15.29
CA MET A 132 5.07 -10.28 -16.23
C MET A 132 4.13 -11.30 -15.56
N LEU A 133 4.65 -12.21 -14.73
CA LEU A 133 3.81 -13.14 -13.96
C LEU A 133 2.91 -12.42 -12.97
N GLN A 134 3.42 -11.37 -12.32
CA GLN A 134 2.63 -10.56 -11.40
C GLN A 134 1.48 -9.84 -12.13
N ARG A 135 1.78 -9.18 -13.25
CA ARG A 135 0.76 -8.51 -14.08
C ARG A 135 -0.24 -9.50 -14.68
N LEU A 136 0.20 -10.70 -15.04
CA LEU A 136 -0.70 -11.79 -15.47
C LEU A 136 -1.63 -12.24 -14.33
N GLY A 137 -1.11 -12.30 -13.10
CA GLY A 137 -1.90 -12.56 -11.89
C GLY A 137 -3.00 -11.52 -11.71
N ILE A 138 -2.68 -10.24 -11.85
CA ILE A 138 -3.66 -9.15 -11.77
C ILE A 138 -4.69 -9.28 -12.90
N ALA A 139 -4.27 -9.50 -14.15
CA ALA A 139 -5.18 -9.74 -15.28
C ALA A 139 -6.16 -10.90 -14.99
N SER A 140 -5.66 -11.98 -14.39
CA SER A 140 -6.46 -13.15 -14.04
C SER A 140 -7.46 -12.86 -12.89
N THR A 141 -7.14 -11.93 -11.98
CA THR A 141 -8.10 -11.50 -10.95
C THR A 141 -9.17 -10.57 -11.51
N LEU A 142 -8.83 -9.73 -12.47
CA LEU A 142 -9.74 -8.73 -13.03
C LEU A 142 -10.70 -9.27 -14.09
N VAL A 143 -10.39 -10.41 -14.72
CA VAL A 143 -11.15 -10.91 -15.86
C VAL A 143 -12.62 -11.20 -15.52
N ALA A 144 -12.88 -11.66 -14.30
CA ALA A 144 -14.22 -11.99 -13.79
C ALA A 144 -15.03 -10.78 -13.31
N ARG A 145 -14.50 -9.56 -13.34
CA ARG A 145 -15.10 -8.33 -12.79
C ARG A 145 -15.57 -8.50 -11.33
N PRO A 146 -14.66 -8.90 -10.42
CA PRO A 146 -15.03 -9.14 -9.03
C PRO A 146 -15.45 -7.86 -8.33
N SER A 147 -16.35 -7.96 -7.34
CA SER A 147 -16.74 -6.85 -6.46
C SER A 147 -15.72 -6.61 -5.34
N LEU A 148 -14.94 -7.65 -4.98
CA LEU A 148 -13.85 -7.59 -3.99
C LEU A 148 -12.56 -8.20 -4.55
N ILE A 149 -11.46 -7.44 -4.44
CA ILE A 149 -10.13 -7.85 -4.88
C ILE A 149 -9.17 -7.81 -3.68
N LEU A 150 -8.55 -8.95 -3.38
CA LEU A 150 -7.56 -9.10 -2.33
C LEU A 150 -6.18 -9.35 -2.95
N LEU A 151 -5.24 -8.41 -2.76
CA LEU A 151 -3.91 -8.48 -3.35
C LEU A 151 -2.84 -8.55 -2.26
N ASP A 152 -2.09 -9.67 -2.21
CA ASP A 152 -0.98 -9.81 -1.26
C ASP A 152 0.32 -9.35 -1.91
N GLU A 153 0.89 -8.24 -1.44
CA GLU A 153 2.16 -7.65 -1.88
C GLU A 153 2.26 -7.48 -3.42
N PRO A 154 1.27 -6.88 -4.11
CA PRO A 154 1.16 -6.94 -5.58
C PRO A 154 2.33 -6.29 -6.33
N ALA A 155 3.08 -5.39 -5.69
CA ALA A 155 4.16 -4.63 -6.31
C ALA A 155 5.56 -4.93 -5.73
N SER A 156 5.67 -5.82 -4.72
CA SER A 156 6.90 -6.00 -3.93
C SER A 156 8.11 -6.55 -4.71
N ALA A 157 7.87 -7.34 -5.75
CA ALA A 157 8.91 -8.05 -6.50
C ALA A 157 9.25 -7.40 -7.84
N LEU A 158 8.79 -6.16 -8.07
CA LEU A 158 8.89 -5.46 -9.34
C LEU A 158 10.02 -4.43 -9.33
N ASP A 159 10.56 -4.15 -10.51
CA ASP A 159 11.40 -2.98 -10.75
C ASP A 159 10.56 -1.69 -10.61
N PRO A 160 11.18 -0.51 -10.49
CA PRO A 160 10.46 0.74 -10.27
C PRO A 160 9.39 1.06 -11.32
N GLN A 161 9.61 0.68 -12.59
CA GLN A 161 8.63 0.90 -13.65
C GLN A 161 7.44 -0.04 -13.51
N GLY A 162 7.67 -1.36 -13.39
CA GLY A 162 6.61 -2.35 -13.23
C GLY A 162 5.80 -2.15 -11.97
N ARG A 163 6.44 -1.67 -10.88
CA ARG A 163 5.76 -1.29 -9.64
C ARG A 163 4.77 -0.15 -9.89
N ARG A 164 5.19 0.92 -10.56
CA ARG A 164 4.31 2.04 -10.91
C ARG A 164 3.13 1.59 -11.77
N GLU A 165 3.40 0.79 -12.82
CA GLU A 165 2.35 0.25 -13.69
C GLU A 165 1.28 -0.54 -12.90
N VAL A 166 1.68 -1.32 -11.89
CA VAL A 166 0.76 -2.07 -11.03
C VAL A 166 -0.03 -1.14 -10.10
N LEU A 167 0.61 -0.14 -9.50
CA LEU A 167 -0.05 0.83 -8.62
C LEU A 167 -1.05 1.69 -9.40
N ASP A 168 -0.70 2.12 -10.60
CA ASP A 168 -1.60 2.84 -11.52
C ASP A 168 -2.83 1.98 -11.83
N LEU A 169 -2.63 0.69 -12.14
CA LEU A 169 -3.73 -0.24 -12.40
C LEU A 169 -4.66 -0.38 -11.18
N ILE A 170 -4.11 -0.55 -9.97
CA ILE A 170 -4.91 -0.60 -8.73
C ILE A 170 -5.73 0.69 -8.57
N THR A 171 -5.15 1.84 -8.87
CA THR A 171 -5.84 3.14 -8.78
C THR A 171 -7.04 3.23 -9.73
N THR A 172 -6.97 2.63 -10.93
CA THR A 172 -8.10 2.60 -11.88
C THR A 172 -9.30 1.80 -11.39
N LEU A 173 -9.12 0.91 -10.41
CA LEU A 173 -10.19 0.08 -9.84
C LEU A 173 -11.04 0.83 -8.82
N ARG A 174 -10.61 2.01 -8.38
CA ARG A 174 -11.33 2.84 -7.42
C ARG A 174 -12.75 3.14 -7.90
N GLY A 175 -13.73 2.87 -7.02
CA GLY A 175 -15.15 3.06 -7.35
C GLY A 175 -15.75 1.98 -8.26
N HIS A 176 -14.96 1.09 -8.85
CA HIS A 176 -15.41 -0.03 -9.67
C HIS A 176 -15.45 -1.34 -8.89
N ALA A 177 -14.49 -1.53 -7.98
CA ALA A 177 -14.42 -2.67 -7.07
C ALA A 177 -13.89 -2.20 -5.70
N THR A 178 -14.10 -3.01 -4.68
CA THR A 178 -13.39 -2.82 -3.40
C THR A 178 -12.05 -3.54 -3.50
N VAL A 179 -10.97 -2.81 -3.27
CA VAL A 179 -9.62 -3.37 -3.30
C VAL A 179 -9.01 -3.30 -1.91
N LEU A 180 -8.54 -4.43 -1.40
CA LEU A 180 -7.68 -4.49 -0.22
C LEU A 180 -6.34 -5.10 -0.64
N PHE A 181 -5.28 -4.29 -0.55
CA PHE A 181 -3.95 -4.81 -0.84
C PHE A 181 -2.99 -4.65 0.34
N SER A 182 -2.14 -5.64 0.53
CA SER A 182 -1.08 -5.58 1.51
C SER A 182 0.19 -4.99 0.92
N SER A 183 0.92 -4.21 1.72
CA SER A 183 2.28 -3.78 1.38
C SER A 183 3.14 -3.60 2.65
N HIS A 184 4.42 -3.92 2.54
CA HIS A 184 5.42 -3.51 3.51
C HIS A 184 6.12 -2.21 3.08
N ILE A 185 5.82 -1.71 1.88
CA ILE A 185 6.34 -0.45 1.33
C ILE A 185 5.26 0.61 1.54
N LEU A 186 5.46 1.43 2.55
CA LEU A 186 4.47 2.41 3.02
C LEU A 186 4.18 3.49 1.97
N GLY A 187 5.18 3.83 1.16
CA GLY A 187 5.02 4.76 0.04
C GLY A 187 3.97 4.30 -0.98
N ASP A 188 3.87 2.98 -1.29
CA ASP A 188 2.84 2.45 -2.19
C ASP A 188 1.43 2.69 -1.66
N VAL A 189 1.27 2.45 -0.35
CA VAL A 189 -0.01 2.66 0.32
C VAL A 189 -0.38 4.15 0.33
N GLN A 190 0.60 5.02 0.59
CA GLN A 190 0.38 6.47 0.58
C GLN A 190 0.01 7.01 -0.80
N GLU A 191 0.52 6.41 -1.87
CA GLU A 191 0.29 6.85 -3.25
C GLU A 191 -1.12 6.50 -3.75
N VAL A 192 -1.65 5.31 -3.40
CA VAL A 192 -2.88 4.78 -4.03
C VAL A 192 -4.09 4.65 -3.11
N CYS A 193 -3.92 4.68 -1.78
CA CYS A 193 -5.01 4.35 -0.87
C CYS A 193 -5.80 5.56 -0.39
N ASP A 194 -7.11 5.37 -0.21
CA ASP A 194 -7.98 6.32 0.49
C ASP A 194 -7.99 6.05 1.99
N THR A 195 -7.95 4.77 2.33
CA THR A 195 -8.03 4.25 3.70
C THR A 195 -6.86 3.32 3.96
N VAL A 196 -6.33 3.37 5.15
CA VAL A 196 -5.19 2.55 5.55
C VAL A 196 -5.45 1.85 6.87
N GLY A 197 -5.00 0.59 6.96
CA GLY A 197 -4.86 -0.16 8.20
C GLY A 197 -3.38 -0.44 8.47
N ILE A 198 -2.90 -0.12 9.65
CA ILE A 198 -1.53 -0.42 10.07
C ILE A 198 -1.54 -1.65 10.96
N LEU A 199 -1.00 -2.76 10.44
CA LEU A 199 -0.89 -4.02 11.14
C LEU A 199 0.54 -4.22 11.66
N HIS A 200 0.67 -4.51 12.97
CA HIS A 200 1.95 -4.77 13.61
C HIS A 200 1.80 -5.86 14.68
N HIS A 201 2.64 -6.87 14.64
CA HIS A 201 2.60 -8.03 15.55
C HIS A 201 1.19 -8.65 15.72
N GLY A 202 0.45 -8.79 14.62
CA GLY A 202 -0.89 -9.37 14.60
C GLY A 202 -2.00 -8.45 15.11
N ARG A 203 -1.72 -7.19 15.43
CA ARG A 203 -2.69 -6.21 15.92
C ARG A 203 -2.82 -5.03 14.97
N LEU A 204 -4.04 -4.54 14.81
CA LEU A 204 -4.31 -3.34 14.04
C LEU A 204 -4.09 -2.12 14.95
N LEU A 205 -3.02 -1.35 14.68
CA LEU A 205 -2.65 -0.16 15.46
C LEU A 205 -3.44 1.09 15.05
N PHE A 206 -3.83 1.15 13.79
CA PHE A 206 -4.62 2.23 13.21
C PHE A 206 -5.47 1.69 12.06
N GLN A 207 -6.65 2.26 11.90
CA GLN A 207 -7.39 2.19 10.63
C GLN A 207 -8.22 3.46 10.46
N GLY A 208 -8.33 3.91 9.23
CA GLY A 208 -9.09 5.10 8.89
C GLY A 208 -8.61 5.75 7.60
N PRO A 209 -9.20 6.90 7.23
CA PRO A 209 -8.71 7.70 6.12
C PRO A 209 -7.22 8.00 6.27
N LEU A 210 -6.48 7.90 5.16
CA LEU A 210 -5.04 8.21 5.15
C LEU A 210 -4.78 9.65 5.62
N SER A 211 -5.65 10.59 5.23
CA SER A 211 -5.59 11.99 5.67
C SER A 211 -5.58 12.13 7.19
N ASP A 212 -6.40 11.37 7.92
CA ASP A 212 -6.53 11.48 9.37
C ASP A 212 -5.26 11.01 10.08
N LEU A 213 -4.61 9.97 9.51
CA LEU A 213 -3.33 9.51 10.02
C LEU A 213 -2.22 10.55 9.83
N LEU A 214 -2.20 11.23 8.67
CA LEU A 214 -1.18 12.23 8.35
C LEU A 214 -1.41 13.55 9.08
N VAL A 215 -2.66 14.05 9.15
CA VAL A 215 -3.00 15.34 9.80
C VAL A 215 -2.87 15.26 11.32
N GLY A 216 -3.32 14.19 11.94
CA GLY A 216 -3.30 14.03 13.40
C GLY A 216 -1.90 13.95 14.04
N ARG A 217 -0.86 13.75 13.23
CA ARG A 217 0.53 13.53 13.66
C ARG A 217 1.54 14.49 13.03
N ALA A 218 1.05 15.45 12.25
CA ALA A 218 1.88 16.46 11.61
C ALA A 218 2.36 17.50 12.61
N VAL A 219 3.43 17.22 13.35
CA VAL A 219 4.26 18.31 13.87
C VAL A 219 4.94 18.92 12.65
N PRO A 220 4.64 20.18 12.29
CA PRO A 220 5.25 20.80 11.13
C PRO A 220 6.76 20.82 11.29
N ARG A 221 7.46 20.32 10.28
CA ARG A 221 8.91 20.18 10.31
C ARG A 221 9.51 20.70 9.00
N TYR A 222 10.74 21.22 9.10
CA TYR A 222 11.55 21.60 7.97
C TYR A 222 12.84 20.80 7.94
N GLU A 223 13.25 20.36 6.75
CA GLU A 223 14.59 19.89 6.47
C GLU A 223 15.40 21.05 5.91
N LEU A 224 16.52 21.34 6.57
CA LEU A 224 17.48 22.34 6.13
C LEU A 224 18.75 21.61 5.77
N ARG A 225 19.31 21.92 4.60
CA ARG A 225 20.64 21.42 4.23
C ARG A 225 21.65 22.56 4.33
N ILE A 226 22.60 22.43 5.25
CA ILE A 226 23.58 23.44 5.59
C ILE A 226 24.96 22.95 5.12
N ARG A 227 25.73 23.82 4.43
CA ARG A 227 27.04 23.46 3.89
C ARG A 227 28.06 23.17 4.98
N ALA A 228 28.04 23.92 6.07
CA ALA A 228 28.91 23.76 7.23
C ALA A 228 28.26 24.37 8.48
N GLY A 229 28.56 23.82 9.66
CA GLY A 229 28.09 24.36 10.94
C GLY A 229 26.63 23.99 11.27
N ALA A 230 26.15 22.83 10.85
CA ALA A 230 24.79 22.35 11.10
C ALA A 230 24.42 22.35 12.61
N ASP A 231 25.35 21.93 13.49
CA ASP A 231 25.15 21.93 14.94
C ASP A 231 24.94 23.36 15.51
N ALA A 232 25.71 24.33 15.02
CA ALA A 232 25.58 25.72 15.44
C ALA A 232 24.24 26.31 14.98
N VAL A 233 23.79 25.97 13.77
CA VAL A 233 22.49 26.36 13.24
C VAL A 233 21.37 25.74 14.06
N ALA A 234 21.43 24.44 14.32
CA ALA A 234 20.44 23.74 15.16
C ALA A 234 20.37 24.36 16.57
N GLY A 235 21.52 24.62 17.21
CA GLY A 235 21.59 25.27 18.51
C GLY A 235 21.08 26.72 18.51
N SER A 236 21.19 27.44 17.39
CA SER A 236 20.60 28.79 17.26
C SER A 236 19.08 28.72 17.13
N LEU A 237 18.58 27.86 16.23
CA LEU A 237 17.15 27.69 15.98
C LEU A 237 16.39 27.15 17.19
N SER A 238 17.01 26.27 17.99
CA SER A 238 16.40 25.73 19.22
C SER A 238 16.07 26.80 20.28
N ARG A 239 16.59 28.01 20.15
CA ARG A 239 16.31 29.14 21.07
C ARG A 239 15.10 29.98 20.65
N GLU A 240 14.63 29.76 19.44
CA GLU A 240 13.48 30.48 18.91
C GLU A 240 12.16 29.98 19.52
N ALA A 241 11.28 30.88 19.94
CA ALA A 241 10.02 30.52 20.61
C ALA A 241 9.04 29.71 19.74
N TRP A 242 9.16 29.82 18.41
CA TRP A 242 8.35 29.10 17.42
C TRP A 242 8.96 27.74 17.01
N VAL A 243 10.15 27.38 17.52
CA VAL A 243 10.81 26.09 17.28
C VAL A 243 10.60 25.20 18.50
N ARG A 244 10.06 24.01 18.27
CA ARG A 244 9.91 22.97 19.30
C ARG A 244 11.21 22.20 19.53
N SER A 245 11.87 21.85 18.44
CA SER A 245 13.18 21.18 18.46
C SER A 245 13.95 21.49 17.18
N ALA A 246 15.27 21.53 17.27
CA ALA A 246 16.13 21.55 16.10
C ALA A 246 17.32 20.60 16.35
N THR A 247 17.53 19.63 15.46
CA THR A 247 18.56 18.60 15.60
C THR A 247 19.37 18.50 14.32
N ALA A 248 20.70 18.49 14.46
CA ALA A 248 21.59 18.23 13.35
C ALA A 248 21.76 16.73 13.12
N ALA A 249 21.77 16.33 11.86
CA ALA A 249 22.02 14.97 11.40
C ALA A 249 23.27 14.92 10.51
N GLU A 250 23.71 13.71 10.16
CA GLU A 250 24.84 13.52 9.26
C GLU A 250 24.63 14.20 7.89
N GLY A 251 25.72 14.58 7.22
CA GLY A 251 25.65 15.20 5.90
C GLY A 251 25.22 16.67 5.88
N GLY A 252 25.21 17.35 7.04
CA GLY A 252 24.85 18.76 7.13
C GLY A 252 23.35 19.03 7.09
N VAL A 253 22.54 18.03 7.40
CA VAL A 253 21.07 18.15 7.50
C VAL A 253 20.71 18.64 8.91
N VAL A 254 19.73 19.57 9.00
CA VAL A 254 19.13 20.02 10.25
C VAL A 254 17.61 19.83 10.12
N HIS A 255 17.03 19.04 11.02
CA HIS A 255 15.58 18.91 11.15
C HIS A 255 15.06 19.89 12.18
N VAL A 256 14.10 20.70 11.80
CA VAL A 256 13.51 21.76 12.65
C VAL A 256 12.02 21.50 12.83
N GLU A 257 11.60 21.12 14.02
CA GLU A 257 10.18 21.05 14.38
C GLU A 257 9.69 22.42 14.81
N VAL A 258 8.56 22.84 14.25
CA VAL A 258 8.01 24.18 14.49
C VAL A 258 6.61 24.11 15.11
N THR A 259 6.18 25.19 15.75
CA THR A 259 4.86 25.28 16.36
C THR A 259 3.74 25.33 15.31
N SER A 260 4.00 26.00 14.19
CA SER A 260 3.10 26.04 13.03
C SER A 260 3.88 26.33 11.75
N LEU A 261 3.34 25.94 10.60
CA LEU A 261 3.91 26.27 9.28
C LEU A 261 3.93 27.80 9.06
N ALA A 262 2.89 28.50 9.48
CA ALA A 262 2.80 29.96 9.35
C ALA A 262 3.91 30.69 10.11
N ASP A 263 4.30 30.21 11.29
CA ASP A 263 5.42 30.77 12.05
C ASP A 263 6.75 30.48 11.35
N ALA A 264 6.94 29.27 10.84
CA ALA A 264 8.14 28.92 10.09
C ALA A 264 8.29 29.75 8.81
N GLU A 265 7.25 29.85 7.99
CA GLU A 265 7.24 30.68 6.77
C GLU A 265 7.62 32.13 7.05
N ARG A 266 7.18 32.68 8.19
CA ARG A 266 7.45 34.06 8.58
C ARG A 266 8.85 34.27 9.14
N HIS A 267 9.39 33.31 9.89
CA HIS A 267 10.57 33.53 10.72
C HIS A 267 11.80 32.73 10.31
N LEU A 268 11.65 31.54 9.72
CA LEU A 268 12.74 30.60 9.48
C LEU A 268 13.85 31.17 8.59
N ALA A 269 13.49 31.82 7.49
CA ALA A 269 14.46 32.41 6.57
C ALA A 269 15.29 33.53 7.24
N GLY A 270 14.63 34.39 8.07
CA GLY A 270 15.31 35.45 8.82
C GLY A 270 16.23 34.89 9.91
N ALA A 271 15.78 33.89 10.65
CA ALA A 271 16.58 33.22 11.69
C ALA A 271 17.83 32.54 11.09
N LEU A 272 17.68 31.88 9.93
CA LEU A 272 18.81 31.28 9.20
C LEU A 272 19.80 32.35 8.72
N ALA A 273 19.33 33.46 8.16
CA ALA A 273 20.20 34.55 7.72
C ALA A 273 21.02 35.15 8.89
N ALA A 274 20.43 35.24 10.08
CA ALA A 274 21.10 35.72 11.29
C ALA A 274 22.24 34.79 11.76
N THR A 275 22.22 33.50 11.41
CA THR A 275 23.31 32.57 11.75
C THR A 275 24.55 32.75 10.85
N GLY A 276 24.42 33.43 9.72
CA GLY A 276 25.49 33.53 8.69
C GLY A 276 25.79 32.21 7.97
N ALA A 277 25.00 31.16 8.17
CA ALA A 277 25.22 29.85 7.58
C ALA A 277 24.90 29.82 6.08
N SER A 278 25.67 29.01 5.33
CA SER A 278 25.39 28.78 3.92
C SER A 278 24.31 27.71 3.78
N VAL A 279 23.06 28.11 3.53
CA VAL A 279 21.91 27.24 3.31
C VAL A 279 21.93 26.73 1.87
N VAL A 280 21.90 25.39 1.69
CA VAL A 280 21.86 24.73 0.37
C VAL A 280 20.38 24.53 -0.08
N SER A 281 19.53 24.08 0.86
CA SER A 281 18.11 23.95 0.65
C SER A 281 17.34 24.14 1.95
N MET A 282 16.10 24.56 1.83
CA MET A 282 15.13 24.68 2.92
C MET A 282 13.78 24.24 2.36
N GLN A 283 13.23 23.17 2.89
CA GLN A 283 11.95 22.65 2.44
C GLN A 283 11.13 22.10 3.62
N PRO A 284 9.80 22.25 3.57
CA PRO A 284 8.95 21.58 4.55
C PRO A 284 9.11 20.06 4.38
N GLU A 285 9.25 19.36 5.50
CA GLU A 285 9.25 17.91 5.50
C GLU A 285 7.82 17.42 5.40
N GLU A 286 7.51 16.69 4.34
CA GLU A 286 6.19 16.08 4.19
C GLU A 286 5.98 15.01 5.26
N VAL A 287 4.77 14.95 5.79
CA VAL A 287 4.38 13.88 6.72
C VAL A 287 4.16 12.63 5.89
N THR A 288 5.07 11.69 6.01
CA THR A 288 4.96 10.42 5.31
C THR A 288 4.33 9.35 6.19
N LEU A 289 3.75 8.34 5.53
CA LEU A 289 3.19 7.18 6.22
C LEU A 289 4.27 6.40 6.98
N GLU A 290 5.53 6.39 6.49
CA GLU A 290 6.67 5.78 7.17
C GLU A 290 6.89 6.39 8.55
N ARG A 291 6.82 7.71 8.64
CA ARG A 291 7.00 8.41 9.90
C ARG A 291 5.84 8.15 10.85
N ALA A 292 4.60 8.26 10.37
CA ALA A 292 3.43 7.94 11.17
C ALA A 292 3.48 6.50 11.71
N PHE A 293 3.99 5.57 10.90
CA PHE A 293 4.21 4.19 11.30
C PHE A 293 5.25 4.06 12.42
N LEU A 294 6.41 4.72 12.32
CA LEU A 294 7.45 4.70 13.36
C LEU A 294 6.93 5.22 14.70
N GLU A 295 6.14 6.31 14.67
CA GLU A 295 5.52 6.87 15.88
C GLU A 295 4.46 5.95 16.51
N LEU A 296 3.78 5.10 15.72
CA LEU A 296 2.80 4.13 16.21
C LEU A 296 3.47 2.90 16.83
N THR A 297 4.70 2.58 16.43
CA THR A 297 5.39 1.34 16.80
C THR A 297 6.53 1.55 17.79
N SER A 298 6.87 2.80 18.14
CA SER A 298 7.81 3.19 19.20
C SER A 298 7.12 3.25 20.57
#